data_2a2fd4cdac870894162d16c655c802e8
#
_entry.id   2a2fd4cdac870894162d16c655c802e8
#
_cell.length_a   1.000
_cell.length_b   1.000
_cell.length_c   1.000
_cell.angle_alpha   90.00
_cell.angle_beta   90.00
_cell.angle_gamma   90.00
#
_symmetry.space_group_name_H-M   'P 1'
#
loop_
_entity.id
_entity.type
_entity.pdbx_description
1 polymer ?
#
loop_
_entity_poly.entity_id
_entity_poly.type
_entity_poly.pdbx_seq_one_letter_code
_entity_poly.pdbx_strand_id
1 'polypeptide(L)'
;LDITRSAKVLPAIKYGIMSGVSSDEFAPDDNVTYAAMLKVVTALLGYSEHADANGGYPYGYIGTAASLGIVPAMPESINSFVTYNTLAYSLKAAVNVNVLEKSTYDPYQSYDWVEKEPFLEHYFKIKTLSDVIVSSNTADISGYGVTEYGKIRMGKEIFNLTAETAALKDFTGYDTDIYYTENTAGEYEIICYELRQNDIVNIGCDDLIGLDGQYIKYTDFAEKTRRLKIKAETSVIYN
;
A
#
# COMPACT_ATOMS: atom_id res chain seq x y z
N LEU A 1 35.25 -5.55 7.56
CA LEU A 1 33.77 -5.70 7.67
C LEU A 1 33.47 -6.84 8.63
N ASP A 2 32.61 -6.60 9.63
CA ASP A 2 32.08 -7.65 10.51
C ASP A 2 31.34 -8.71 9.65
N ILE A 3 31.68 -10.00 9.81
CA ILE A 3 31.13 -11.12 9.02
C ILE A 3 29.59 -11.16 9.15
N THR A 4 29.01 -10.81 10.28
CA THR A 4 27.56 -10.76 10.48
C THR A 4 26.88 -9.63 9.71
N ARG A 5 27.53 -8.50 9.51
CA ARG A 5 27.04 -7.38 8.68
C ARG A 5 27.25 -7.67 7.20
N SER A 6 28.38 -8.30 6.82
CA SER A 6 28.65 -8.62 5.42
C SER A 6 27.65 -9.63 4.83
N ALA A 7 27.15 -10.59 5.61
CA ALA A 7 26.15 -11.56 5.18
C ALA A 7 24.82 -10.92 4.75
N LYS A 8 24.45 -9.78 5.35
CA LYS A 8 23.22 -9.02 5.00
C LYS A 8 23.41 -8.08 3.81
N VAL A 9 24.60 -7.53 3.63
CA VAL A 9 24.90 -6.52 2.61
C VAL A 9 25.33 -7.16 1.29
N LEU A 10 26.06 -8.28 1.32
CA LEU A 10 26.56 -8.95 0.13
C LEU A 10 25.49 -9.30 -0.91
N PRO A 11 24.29 -9.78 -0.55
CA PRO A 11 23.22 -10.01 -1.54
C PRO A 11 22.80 -8.72 -2.24
N ALA A 12 22.64 -7.62 -1.51
CA ALA A 12 22.25 -6.34 -2.08
C ALA A 12 23.29 -5.79 -3.06
N ILE A 13 24.58 -5.97 -2.78
CA ILE A 13 25.67 -5.62 -3.68
C ILE A 13 25.65 -6.56 -4.90
N LYS A 14 25.53 -7.87 -4.69
CA LYS A 14 25.52 -8.87 -5.76
C LYS A 14 24.42 -8.63 -6.79
N TYR A 15 23.26 -8.20 -6.32
CA TYR A 15 22.10 -7.90 -7.18
C TYR A 15 22.08 -6.44 -7.69
N GLY A 16 23.15 -5.66 -7.44
CA GLY A 16 23.24 -4.27 -7.92
C GLY A 16 22.29 -3.28 -7.25
N ILE A 17 21.63 -3.69 -6.15
CA ILE A 17 20.69 -2.85 -5.40
C ILE A 17 21.43 -1.76 -4.65
N MET A 18 22.58 -2.11 -4.06
CA MET A 18 23.46 -1.21 -3.34
C MET A 18 24.87 -1.23 -3.91
N SER A 19 25.55 -0.11 -3.86
CA SER A 19 26.97 0.03 -4.18
C SER A 19 27.72 0.63 -3.00
N GLY A 20 29.03 0.39 -2.92
CA GLY A 20 29.90 1.06 -1.95
C GLY A 20 30.00 2.57 -2.19
N VAL A 21 30.65 3.26 -1.28
CA VAL A 21 31.00 4.70 -1.40
C VAL A 21 32.17 4.91 -2.37
N SER A 22 32.94 3.83 -2.61
CA SER A 22 33.98 3.75 -3.63
C SER A 22 34.05 2.33 -4.22
N SER A 23 34.99 2.05 -5.10
CA SER A 23 35.19 0.72 -5.72
C SER A 23 35.47 -0.40 -4.71
N ASP A 24 36.05 -0.08 -3.59
CA ASP A 24 36.61 -1.00 -2.59
C ASP A 24 36.13 -0.73 -1.16
N GLU A 25 35.31 0.32 -0.95
CA GLU A 25 34.84 0.69 0.38
C GLU A 25 33.30 0.70 0.45
N PHE A 26 32.79 0.08 1.50
CA PHE A 26 31.39 0.13 1.90
C PHE A 26 31.29 0.68 3.32
N ALA A 27 30.62 1.83 3.48
CA ALA A 27 30.48 2.54 4.76
C ALA A 27 29.13 2.22 5.42
N PRO A 28 28.98 1.10 6.14
CA PRO A 28 27.70 0.61 6.63
C PRO A 28 27.11 1.44 7.77
N ASP A 29 27.94 2.26 8.41
CA ASP A 29 27.56 3.08 9.56
C ASP A 29 27.28 4.54 9.16
N ASP A 30 27.47 4.90 7.88
CA ASP A 30 27.18 6.24 7.39
C ASP A 30 25.68 6.46 7.22
N ASN A 31 25.25 7.71 7.44
CA ASN A 31 23.87 8.10 7.19
C ASN A 31 23.54 8.08 5.70
N VAL A 32 22.38 7.52 5.34
CA VAL A 32 21.91 7.44 3.97
C VAL A 32 21.36 8.79 3.52
N THR A 33 21.79 9.27 2.34
CA THR A 33 21.22 10.47 1.74
C THR A 33 19.93 10.18 1.00
N TYR A 34 19.13 11.24 0.76
CA TYR A 34 17.88 11.14 0.01
C TYR A 34 18.10 10.54 -1.40
N ALA A 35 19.10 11.00 -2.13
CA ALA A 35 19.42 10.47 -3.45
C ALA A 35 19.86 8.99 -3.39
N ALA A 36 20.64 8.61 -2.38
CA ALA A 36 21.08 7.22 -2.21
C ALA A 36 19.90 6.29 -1.87
N MET A 37 18.95 6.74 -1.02
CA MET A 37 17.73 5.99 -0.73
C MET A 37 16.91 5.74 -2.01
N LEU A 38 16.65 6.79 -2.81
CA LEU A 38 15.88 6.64 -4.04
C LEU A 38 16.58 5.74 -5.06
N LYS A 39 17.92 5.78 -5.14
CA LYS A 39 18.69 4.83 -5.95
C LYS A 39 18.41 3.39 -5.54
N VAL A 40 18.48 3.09 -4.25
CA VAL A 40 18.25 1.75 -3.72
C VAL A 40 16.81 1.28 -4.00
N VAL A 41 15.81 2.12 -3.72
CA VAL A 41 14.40 1.76 -3.95
C VAL A 41 14.11 1.55 -5.44
N THR A 42 14.62 2.43 -6.31
CA THR A 42 14.48 2.29 -7.77
C THR A 42 15.16 1.01 -8.28
N ALA A 43 16.32 0.66 -7.74
CA ALA A 43 17.04 -0.56 -8.09
C ALA A 43 16.30 -1.83 -7.66
N LEU A 44 15.68 -1.82 -6.46
CA LEU A 44 14.84 -2.93 -5.98
C LEU A 44 13.66 -3.22 -6.92
N LEU A 45 13.11 -2.20 -7.55
CA LEU A 45 12.02 -2.31 -8.51
C LEU A 45 12.48 -2.70 -9.93
N GLY A 46 13.80 -2.82 -10.17
CA GLY A 46 14.38 -3.20 -11.45
C GLY A 46 14.63 -2.05 -12.44
N TYR A 47 14.43 -0.80 -12.03
CA TYR A 47 14.53 0.37 -12.92
C TYR A 47 15.93 1.00 -13.01
N SER A 48 16.99 0.33 -12.54
CA SER A 48 18.36 0.90 -12.55
C SER A 48 18.81 1.32 -13.95
N GLU A 49 18.71 0.44 -14.95
CA GLU A 49 19.16 0.75 -16.32
C GLU A 49 18.32 1.86 -16.96
N HIS A 50 17.02 1.92 -16.64
CA HIS A 50 16.16 3.02 -17.07
C HIS A 50 16.62 4.35 -16.46
N ALA A 51 16.94 4.37 -15.16
CA ALA A 51 17.46 5.56 -14.49
C ALA A 51 18.85 5.96 -15.03
N ASP A 52 19.72 5.00 -15.30
CA ASP A 52 21.04 5.26 -15.88
C ASP A 52 20.95 5.85 -17.30
N ALA A 53 20.04 5.34 -18.13
CA ALA A 53 19.77 5.88 -19.46
C ALA A 53 19.16 7.30 -19.43
N ASN A 54 18.50 7.69 -18.35
CA ASN A 54 17.88 9.00 -18.14
C ASN A 54 18.75 9.99 -17.33
N GLY A 55 20.05 9.83 -17.36
CA GLY A 55 21.02 10.76 -16.75
C GLY A 55 21.74 10.22 -15.51
N GLY A 56 21.49 8.98 -15.13
CA GLY A 56 22.24 8.30 -14.07
C GLY A 56 22.08 8.91 -12.69
N TYR A 57 23.01 8.56 -11.82
CA TYR A 57 23.00 9.05 -10.43
C TYR A 57 23.52 10.51 -10.34
N PRO A 58 22.85 11.38 -9.55
CA PRO A 58 21.63 11.14 -8.79
C PRO A 58 20.33 11.43 -9.55
N TYR A 59 20.35 12.26 -10.59
CA TYR A 59 19.16 12.87 -11.17
C TYR A 59 18.30 11.91 -11.97
N GLY A 60 18.88 10.97 -12.69
CA GLY A 60 18.14 9.93 -13.40
C GLY A 60 17.33 9.03 -12.43
N TYR A 61 17.90 8.71 -11.28
CA TYR A 61 17.22 7.93 -10.24
C TYR A 61 16.10 8.72 -9.55
N ILE A 62 16.33 10.00 -9.25
CA ILE A 62 15.29 10.88 -8.69
C ILE A 62 14.14 11.07 -9.69
N GLY A 63 14.44 11.30 -10.97
CA GLY A 63 13.43 11.42 -12.01
C GLY A 63 12.62 10.16 -12.22
N THR A 64 13.27 9.00 -12.27
CA THR A 64 12.62 7.69 -12.35
C THR A 64 11.76 7.43 -11.12
N ALA A 65 12.26 7.66 -9.90
CA ALA A 65 11.51 7.53 -8.67
C ALA A 65 10.26 8.43 -8.66
N ALA A 66 10.38 9.66 -9.18
CA ALA A 66 9.26 10.59 -9.29
C ALA A 66 8.19 10.08 -10.27
N SER A 67 8.57 9.53 -11.42
CA SER A 67 7.63 8.95 -12.39
C SER A 67 6.89 7.73 -11.84
N LEU A 68 7.53 6.99 -10.93
CA LEU A 68 6.95 5.83 -10.23
C LEU A 68 6.10 6.22 -9.01
N GLY A 69 6.05 7.50 -8.64
CA GLY A 69 5.28 7.97 -7.49
C GLY A 69 5.87 7.61 -6.12
N ILE A 70 7.15 7.20 -6.06
CA ILE A 70 7.82 6.76 -4.83
C ILE A 70 8.61 7.88 -4.12
N VAL A 71 8.58 9.09 -4.66
CA VAL A 71 9.28 10.25 -4.10
C VAL A 71 8.47 10.86 -2.97
N PRO A 72 8.99 10.90 -1.73
CA PRO A 72 8.38 11.68 -0.65
C PRO A 72 8.59 13.18 -0.89
N ALA A 73 8.13 14.02 0.04
CA ALA A 73 8.38 15.46 -0.03
C ALA A 73 9.88 15.74 -0.25
N MET A 74 10.18 16.57 -1.28
CA MET A 74 11.57 16.90 -1.61
C MET A 74 12.22 17.66 -0.44
N PRO A 75 13.41 17.21 0.03
CA PRO A 75 14.18 17.95 1.02
C PRO A 75 14.81 19.21 0.39
N GLU A 76 15.38 20.10 1.22
CA GLU A 76 16.12 21.27 0.74
C GLU A 76 17.33 20.90 -0.11
N SER A 77 17.90 19.72 0.11
CA SER A 77 19.01 19.17 -0.66
C SER A 77 18.85 17.68 -0.88
N ILE A 78 19.16 17.20 -2.08
CA ILE A 78 19.20 15.77 -2.41
C ILE A 78 20.25 14.99 -1.61
N ASN A 79 21.22 15.71 -1.01
CA ASN A 79 22.23 15.16 -0.11
C ASN A 79 21.83 15.21 1.39
N SER A 80 20.64 15.71 1.70
CA SER A 80 20.11 15.64 3.08
C SER A 80 19.96 14.21 3.52
N PHE A 81 20.21 13.93 4.79
CA PHE A 81 20.04 12.60 5.34
C PHE A 81 18.57 12.21 5.43
N VAL A 82 18.31 10.94 5.17
CA VAL A 82 16.96 10.37 5.19
C VAL A 82 16.48 10.19 6.63
N THR A 83 15.23 10.56 6.89
CA THR A 83 14.53 10.19 8.13
C THR A 83 13.78 8.87 7.97
N TYR A 84 13.42 8.22 9.08
CA TYR A 84 12.60 7.02 9.05
C TYR A 84 11.23 7.26 8.39
N ASN A 85 10.62 8.44 8.58
CA ASN A 85 9.36 8.80 7.91
C ASN A 85 9.53 8.87 6.39
N THR A 86 10.61 9.49 5.92
CA THR A 86 10.92 9.59 4.49
C THR A 86 11.10 8.21 3.87
N LEU A 87 11.86 7.33 4.55
CA LEU A 87 12.07 5.95 4.10
C LEU A 87 10.76 5.17 4.09
N ALA A 88 9.97 5.23 5.17
CA ALA A 88 8.69 4.52 5.28
C ALA A 88 7.71 4.95 4.17
N TYR A 89 7.63 6.24 3.86
CA TYR A 89 6.81 6.73 2.76
C TYR A 89 7.23 6.13 1.42
N SER A 90 8.53 6.19 1.09
CA SER A 90 9.05 5.63 -0.16
C SER A 90 8.82 4.12 -0.27
N LEU A 91 9.02 3.37 0.82
CA LEU A 91 8.78 1.93 0.84
C LEU A 91 7.29 1.62 0.69
N LYS A 92 6.40 2.33 1.41
CA LYS A 92 4.95 2.16 1.28
C LYS A 92 4.47 2.39 -0.15
N ALA A 93 5.00 3.40 -0.84
CA ALA A 93 4.68 3.63 -2.23
C ALA A 93 5.27 2.54 -3.15
N ALA A 94 6.52 2.16 -2.93
CA ALA A 94 7.25 1.20 -3.77
C ALA A 94 6.65 -0.21 -3.78
N VAL A 95 6.06 -0.66 -2.67
CA VAL A 95 5.49 -2.02 -2.57
C VAL A 95 4.33 -2.27 -3.54
N ASN A 96 3.68 -1.20 -4.02
CA ASN A 96 2.58 -1.24 -4.97
C ASN A 96 3.01 -0.88 -6.41
N VAL A 97 4.31 -0.65 -6.66
CA VAL A 97 4.85 -0.38 -8.00
C VAL A 97 5.17 -1.68 -8.71
N ASN A 98 4.85 -1.74 -9.99
CA ASN A 98 5.19 -2.87 -10.85
C ASN A 98 6.70 -3.05 -10.95
N VAL A 99 7.16 -4.29 -10.86
CA VAL A 99 8.58 -4.63 -11.03
C VAL A 99 8.93 -4.63 -12.52
N LEU A 100 10.09 -4.09 -12.86
CA LEU A 100 10.62 -4.11 -14.21
C LEU A 100 11.69 -5.19 -14.35
N GLU A 101 11.49 -6.16 -15.24
CA GLU A 101 12.45 -7.22 -15.53
C GLU A 101 12.88 -7.22 -16.98
N LYS A 102 14.09 -7.69 -17.22
CA LYS A 102 14.54 -7.98 -18.59
C LYS A 102 13.91 -9.28 -19.08
N SER A 103 13.34 -9.26 -20.27
CA SER A 103 12.97 -10.47 -20.98
C SER A 103 14.21 -11.28 -21.34
N THR A 104 14.23 -12.55 -20.97
CA THR A 104 15.35 -13.48 -21.28
C THR A 104 15.25 -14.15 -22.65
N TYR A 105 14.27 -13.76 -23.47
CA TYR A 105 13.91 -14.49 -24.67
C TYR A 105 14.36 -13.78 -25.96
N ASP A 106 15.67 -13.63 -26.17
CA ASP A 106 16.23 -13.42 -27.51
C ASP A 106 17.65 -13.99 -27.62
N PRO A 107 17.90 -14.97 -28.51
CA PRO A 107 19.24 -15.48 -28.78
C PRO A 107 20.17 -14.45 -29.46
N TYR A 108 19.65 -13.27 -29.86
CA TYR A 108 20.40 -12.21 -30.56
C TYR A 108 20.68 -10.95 -29.73
N GLN A 109 20.50 -11.02 -28.39
CA GLN A 109 20.87 -9.94 -27.44
C GLN A 109 20.02 -8.65 -27.46
N SER A 110 18.82 -8.64 -27.99
CA SER A 110 17.87 -7.58 -27.68
C SER A 110 17.06 -7.99 -26.43
N TYR A 111 17.17 -7.22 -25.36
CA TYR A 111 16.36 -7.42 -24.18
C TYR A 111 15.17 -6.47 -24.25
N ASP A 112 13.96 -7.01 -24.19
CA ASP A 112 12.77 -6.18 -23.95
C ASP A 112 12.54 -6.06 -22.45
N TRP A 113 12.16 -4.88 -22.03
CA TRP A 113 11.73 -4.63 -20.67
C TRP A 113 10.27 -5.03 -20.51
N VAL A 114 9.98 -5.82 -19.50
CA VAL A 114 8.63 -6.31 -19.22
C VAL A 114 8.25 -5.87 -17.81
N GLU A 115 7.17 -5.10 -17.71
CA GLU A 115 6.54 -4.84 -16.43
C GLU A 115 5.87 -6.12 -15.92
N LYS A 116 6.12 -6.42 -14.66
CA LYS A 116 5.52 -7.53 -13.91
C LYS A 116 4.43 -7.00 -12.98
N GLU A 117 3.95 -7.88 -12.11
CA GLU A 117 3.04 -7.51 -11.04
C GLU A 117 3.70 -6.54 -10.06
N PRO A 118 2.92 -5.86 -9.19
CA PRO A 118 3.45 -5.04 -8.10
C PRO A 118 4.44 -5.79 -7.23
N PHE A 119 5.40 -5.08 -6.64
CA PHE A 119 6.51 -5.66 -5.88
C PHE A 119 6.07 -6.70 -4.83
N LEU A 120 5.02 -6.40 -4.05
CA LEU A 120 4.50 -7.35 -3.06
C LEU A 120 3.92 -8.61 -3.71
N GLU A 121 3.17 -8.47 -4.79
CA GLU A 121 2.58 -9.62 -5.48
C GLU A 121 3.66 -10.45 -6.18
N HIS A 122 4.60 -9.77 -6.84
CA HIS A 122 5.66 -10.43 -7.59
C HIS A 122 6.55 -11.31 -6.71
N TYR A 123 7.09 -10.75 -5.61
CA TYR A 123 8.06 -11.44 -4.75
C TYR A 123 7.44 -12.20 -3.58
N PHE A 124 6.32 -11.74 -3.04
CA PHE A 124 5.75 -12.28 -1.80
C PHE A 124 4.38 -12.91 -1.97
N LYS A 125 3.78 -12.83 -3.16
CA LYS A 125 2.42 -13.29 -3.47
C LYS A 125 1.36 -12.61 -2.60
N ILE A 126 1.64 -11.40 -2.14
CA ILE A 126 0.74 -10.54 -1.39
C ILE A 126 0.05 -9.61 -2.38
N LYS A 127 -1.26 -9.74 -2.50
CA LYS A 127 -2.13 -8.90 -3.32
C LYS A 127 -2.69 -7.75 -2.48
N THR A 128 -3.08 -6.67 -3.15
CA THR A 128 -3.73 -5.51 -2.52
C THR A 128 -5.11 -5.30 -3.10
N LEU A 129 -6.06 -4.89 -2.27
CA LEU A 129 -7.41 -4.49 -2.67
C LEU A 129 -7.81 -3.25 -1.87
N SER A 130 -8.37 -2.27 -2.57
CA SER A 130 -8.96 -1.06 -1.99
C SER A 130 -10.45 -1.06 -2.31
N ASP A 131 -11.28 -1.28 -1.30
CA ASP A 131 -12.73 -1.32 -1.47
C ASP A 131 -13.43 -1.12 -0.11
N VAL A 132 -14.75 -1.02 -0.13
CA VAL A 132 -15.59 -0.94 1.06
C VAL A 132 -15.85 -2.35 1.61
N ILE A 133 -15.75 -2.50 2.94
CA ILE A 133 -16.22 -3.71 3.61
C ILE A 133 -17.75 -3.71 3.56
N VAL A 134 -18.34 -4.58 2.74
CA VAL A 134 -19.78 -4.58 2.52
C VAL A 134 -20.54 -5.58 3.38
N SER A 135 -19.86 -6.54 4.01
CA SER A 135 -20.49 -7.47 4.94
C SER A 135 -19.47 -8.06 5.93
N SER A 136 -19.92 -8.29 7.14
CA SER A 136 -19.24 -9.05 8.20
C SER A 136 -20.21 -10.03 8.85
N ASN A 137 -19.80 -10.69 9.92
CA ASN A 137 -20.70 -11.57 10.69
C ASN A 137 -21.76 -10.80 11.53
N THR A 138 -21.61 -9.48 11.65
CA THR A 138 -22.49 -8.61 12.47
C THR A 138 -23.36 -7.68 11.63
N ALA A 139 -22.92 -7.30 10.43
CA ALA A 139 -23.62 -6.33 9.60
C ALA A 139 -23.46 -6.64 8.11
N ASP A 140 -24.47 -6.30 7.30
CA ASP A 140 -24.47 -6.44 5.85
C ASP A 140 -25.12 -5.24 5.17
N ILE A 141 -24.41 -4.65 4.20
CA ILE A 141 -24.90 -3.59 3.31
C ILE A 141 -24.90 -4.03 1.85
N SER A 142 -24.44 -5.26 1.57
CA SER A 142 -24.37 -5.81 0.22
C SER A 142 -25.68 -6.37 -0.30
N GLY A 143 -26.60 -6.74 0.61
CA GLY A 143 -27.82 -7.48 0.29
C GLY A 143 -27.60 -8.99 0.09
N TYR A 144 -26.36 -9.50 0.22
CA TYR A 144 -26.05 -10.93 0.14
C TYR A 144 -26.15 -11.67 1.49
N GLY A 145 -26.40 -10.91 2.57
CA GLY A 145 -26.42 -11.42 3.94
C GLY A 145 -25.06 -11.38 4.62
N VAL A 146 -25.10 -11.53 5.95
CA VAL A 146 -23.89 -11.53 6.79
C VAL A 146 -22.96 -12.69 6.44
N THR A 147 -21.67 -12.50 6.65
CA THR A 147 -20.65 -13.54 6.44
C THR A 147 -20.60 -14.49 7.65
N GLU A 148 -19.88 -15.60 7.52
CA GLU A 148 -19.50 -16.46 8.62
C GLU A 148 -18.58 -15.74 9.59
N TYR A 149 -18.52 -16.23 10.84
CA TYR A 149 -17.58 -15.73 11.84
C TYR A 149 -16.12 -15.81 11.34
N GLY A 150 -15.35 -14.74 11.56
CA GLY A 150 -13.96 -14.66 11.11
C GLY A 150 -13.80 -14.33 9.62
N LYS A 151 -14.87 -13.91 8.94
CA LYS A 151 -14.82 -13.50 7.54
C LYS A 151 -15.46 -12.13 7.33
N ILE A 152 -14.99 -11.43 6.29
CA ILE A 152 -15.62 -10.21 5.76
C ILE A 152 -15.81 -10.35 4.24
N ARG A 153 -16.69 -9.53 3.69
CA ARG A 153 -16.89 -9.39 2.24
C ARG A 153 -16.48 -7.98 1.79
N MET A 154 -15.67 -7.93 0.73
CA MET A 154 -15.35 -6.70 0.01
C MET A 154 -15.69 -6.91 -1.48
N GLY A 155 -16.51 -6.05 -2.04
CA GLY A 155 -17.09 -6.30 -3.37
C GLY A 155 -17.85 -7.63 -3.42
N LYS A 156 -17.37 -8.57 -4.24
CA LYS A 156 -17.92 -9.92 -4.38
C LYS A 156 -17.13 -10.99 -3.63
N GLU A 157 -15.93 -10.68 -3.20
CA GLU A 157 -14.98 -11.63 -2.63
C GLU A 157 -15.15 -11.74 -1.12
N ILE A 158 -14.84 -12.91 -0.59
CA ILE A 158 -14.84 -13.20 0.85
C ILE A 158 -13.40 -13.40 1.30
N PHE A 159 -13.06 -12.77 2.41
CA PHE A 159 -11.73 -12.81 3.00
C PHE A 159 -11.78 -13.37 4.41
N ASN A 160 -10.88 -14.27 4.72
CA ASN A 160 -10.66 -14.78 6.07
C ASN A 160 -9.87 -13.75 6.89
N LEU A 161 -10.25 -13.58 8.15
CA LEU A 161 -9.57 -12.73 9.11
C LEU A 161 -8.60 -13.55 9.94
N THR A 162 -7.41 -13.00 10.18
CA THR A 162 -6.46 -13.51 11.18
C THR A 162 -6.75 -12.91 12.57
N ALA A 163 -6.00 -13.32 13.58
CA ALA A 163 -6.08 -12.70 14.91
C ALA A 163 -5.75 -11.20 14.88
N GLU A 164 -4.79 -10.81 14.05
CA GLU A 164 -4.31 -9.43 13.89
C GLU A 164 -5.30 -8.55 13.12
N THR A 165 -6.13 -9.15 12.25
CA THR A 165 -7.09 -8.42 11.40
C THR A 165 -8.53 -8.59 11.85
N ALA A 166 -8.78 -9.30 12.97
CA ALA A 166 -10.11 -9.61 13.49
C ALA A 166 -11.00 -8.38 13.76
N ALA A 167 -10.40 -7.22 14.02
CA ALA A 167 -11.13 -5.97 14.21
C ALA A 167 -11.88 -5.50 12.95
N LEU A 168 -11.51 -5.97 11.76
CA LEU A 168 -12.18 -5.58 10.51
C LEU A 168 -13.67 -5.96 10.47
N LYS A 169 -14.09 -6.95 11.23
CA LYS A 169 -15.52 -7.33 11.37
C LYS A 169 -16.41 -6.16 11.83
N ASP A 170 -15.84 -5.20 12.55
CA ASP A 170 -16.56 -4.07 13.12
C ASP A 170 -16.55 -2.82 12.20
N PHE A 171 -15.90 -2.92 11.04
CA PHE A 171 -15.71 -1.82 10.07
C PHE A 171 -16.56 -1.99 8.81
N THR A 172 -17.72 -2.68 8.88
CA THR A 172 -18.66 -2.72 7.73
C THR A 172 -19.08 -1.30 7.35
N GLY A 173 -18.98 -0.98 6.06
CA GLY A 173 -19.21 0.36 5.51
C GLY A 173 -17.96 1.23 5.38
N TYR A 174 -16.82 0.80 5.89
CA TYR A 174 -15.55 1.53 5.78
C TYR A 174 -14.83 1.21 4.49
N ASP A 175 -14.33 2.24 3.80
CA ASP A 175 -13.35 2.11 2.72
C ASP A 175 -12.00 1.73 3.33
N THR A 176 -11.41 0.66 2.83
CA THR A 176 -10.26 0.01 3.48
C THR A 176 -9.30 -0.52 2.43
N ASP A 177 -8.01 -0.31 2.65
CA ASP A 177 -6.95 -0.99 1.91
C ASP A 177 -6.59 -2.27 2.65
N ILE A 178 -6.65 -3.42 1.98
CA ILE A 178 -6.22 -4.70 2.53
C ILE A 178 -5.06 -5.28 1.75
N TYR A 179 -4.20 -5.99 2.47
CA TYR A 179 -3.12 -6.81 1.95
C TYR A 179 -3.43 -8.26 2.27
N TYR A 180 -3.50 -9.12 1.26
CA TYR A 180 -3.97 -10.48 1.42
C TYR A 180 -3.18 -11.49 0.60
N THR A 181 -3.22 -12.75 1.01
CA THR A 181 -2.67 -13.89 0.27
C THR A 181 -3.79 -14.82 -0.15
N GLU A 182 -3.50 -15.66 -1.12
CA GLU A 182 -4.34 -16.77 -1.54
C GLU A 182 -3.69 -18.07 -1.11
N ASN A 183 -4.42 -18.89 -0.35
CA ASN A 183 -3.94 -20.19 0.08
C ASN A 183 -4.10 -21.25 -1.03
N THR A 184 -3.59 -22.45 -0.81
CA THR A 184 -3.65 -23.56 -1.80
C THR A 184 -5.06 -24.04 -2.09
N ALA A 185 -6.04 -23.69 -1.27
CA ALA A 185 -7.47 -24.00 -1.47
C ALA A 185 -8.20 -22.91 -2.26
N GLY A 186 -7.51 -21.82 -2.64
CA GLY A 186 -8.10 -20.69 -3.33
C GLY A 186 -8.85 -19.72 -2.40
N GLU A 187 -8.59 -19.79 -1.09
CA GLU A 187 -9.20 -18.87 -0.12
C GLU A 187 -8.27 -17.70 0.15
N TYR A 188 -8.85 -16.51 0.32
CA TYR A 188 -8.12 -15.29 0.63
C TYR A 188 -8.02 -15.07 2.13
N GLU A 189 -6.83 -14.71 2.61
CA GLU A 189 -6.55 -14.39 4.00
C GLU A 189 -5.91 -13.00 4.12
N ILE A 190 -6.50 -12.12 4.95
CA ILE A 190 -6.00 -10.77 5.15
C ILE A 190 -4.83 -10.80 6.14
N ILE A 191 -3.68 -10.26 5.70
CA ILE A 191 -2.46 -10.18 6.51
C ILE A 191 -2.39 -8.85 7.26
N CYS A 192 -2.77 -7.76 6.56
CA CYS A 192 -2.66 -6.39 7.06
C CYS A 192 -3.72 -5.51 6.41
N TYR A 193 -4.08 -4.42 7.06
CA TYR A 193 -5.03 -3.45 6.52
C TYR A 193 -4.71 -2.03 6.94
N GLU A 194 -5.27 -1.07 6.20
CA GLU A 194 -5.25 0.35 6.52
C GLU A 194 -6.65 0.92 6.27
N LEU A 195 -7.26 1.49 7.30
CA LEU A 195 -8.52 2.22 7.14
C LEU A 195 -8.24 3.53 6.43
N ARG A 196 -8.93 3.78 5.33
CA ARG A 196 -8.90 5.05 4.64
C ARG A 196 -9.61 6.12 5.45
N GLN A 197 -9.46 7.38 5.04
CA GLN A 197 -10.25 8.44 5.63
C GLN A 197 -11.73 8.25 5.28
N ASN A 198 -12.54 7.92 6.28
CA ASN A 198 -13.98 7.72 6.16
C ASN A 198 -14.71 8.84 6.89
N ASP A 199 -15.68 9.45 6.21
CA ASP A 199 -16.59 10.42 6.82
C ASP A 199 -17.77 9.64 7.43
N ILE A 200 -17.72 9.41 8.75
CA ILE A 200 -18.71 8.62 9.46
C ILE A 200 -19.51 9.50 10.40
N VAL A 201 -20.83 9.37 10.32
CA VAL A 201 -21.76 10.01 11.24
C VAL A 201 -22.57 8.92 11.95
N ASN A 202 -22.42 8.83 13.26
CA ASN A 202 -23.24 7.97 14.10
C ASN A 202 -24.46 8.76 14.59
N ILE A 203 -25.66 8.23 14.34
CA ILE A 203 -26.92 8.82 14.76
C ILE A 203 -27.63 7.79 15.62
N GLY A 204 -27.91 8.12 16.89
CA GLY A 204 -28.71 7.27 17.77
C GLY A 204 -30.13 7.08 17.21
N CYS A 205 -30.73 5.93 17.47
CA CYS A 205 -32.09 5.67 17.00
C CYS A 205 -33.08 6.72 17.55
N ASP A 206 -32.89 7.18 18.79
CA ASP A 206 -33.71 8.21 19.42
C ASP A 206 -33.48 9.60 18.83
N ASP A 207 -32.34 9.84 18.22
CA ASP A 207 -31.96 11.09 17.57
C ASP A 207 -32.43 11.17 16.11
N LEU A 208 -32.83 10.06 15.51
CA LEU A 208 -33.27 9.99 14.13
C LEU A 208 -34.70 10.54 14.01
N ILE A 209 -34.85 11.67 13.31
CA ILE A 209 -36.15 12.30 13.07
C ILE A 209 -36.84 11.67 11.86
N GLY A 210 -36.08 11.33 10.80
CA GLY A 210 -36.63 10.71 9.59
C GLY A 210 -35.89 11.11 8.30
N LEU A 211 -36.49 10.75 7.18
CA LEU A 211 -35.97 11.04 5.82
C LEU A 211 -36.76 12.21 5.20
N ASP A 212 -36.06 13.10 4.52
CA ASP A 212 -36.62 14.19 3.75
C ASP A 212 -35.92 14.24 2.36
N GLY A 213 -36.48 13.54 1.41
CA GLY A 213 -35.87 13.32 0.09
C GLY A 213 -34.52 12.63 0.20
N GLN A 214 -33.45 13.34 -0.19
CA GLN A 214 -32.08 12.84 -0.13
C GLN A 214 -31.37 13.21 1.21
N TYR A 215 -32.12 13.55 2.25
CA TYR A 215 -31.55 13.97 3.53
C TYR A 215 -32.05 13.11 4.67
N ILE A 216 -31.13 12.70 5.54
CA ILE A 216 -31.43 12.18 6.87
C ILE A 216 -31.53 13.37 7.81
N LYS A 217 -32.65 13.51 8.50
CA LYS A 217 -32.86 14.53 9.57
C LYS A 217 -32.61 13.85 10.92
N TYR A 218 -31.81 14.47 11.75
CA TYR A 218 -31.50 13.99 13.09
C TYR A 218 -31.26 15.15 14.06
N THR A 219 -31.30 14.84 15.35
CA THR A 219 -30.96 15.78 16.44
C THR A 219 -29.49 15.58 16.81
N ASP A 220 -28.72 16.66 16.88
CA ASP A 220 -27.31 16.58 17.33
C ASP A 220 -27.22 16.67 18.87
N PHE A 221 -26.02 16.49 19.43
CA PHE A 221 -25.72 16.56 20.86
C PHE A 221 -26.08 17.93 21.49
N ALA A 222 -26.33 18.96 20.70
CA ALA A 222 -26.77 20.28 21.15
C ALA A 222 -28.28 20.48 20.96
N GLU A 223 -29.04 19.38 20.81
CA GLU A 223 -30.50 19.36 20.60
C GLU A 223 -30.97 20.15 19.36
N LYS A 224 -30.09 20.31 18.37
CA LYS A 224 -30.40 20.98 17.11
C LYS A 224 -30.70 20.01 16.00
N THR A 225 -31.75 20.27 15.24
CA THR A 225 -32.05 19.52 14.03
C THR A 225 -30.97 19.75 12.96
N ARG A 226 -30.37 18.67 12.50
CA ARG A 226 -29.38 18.62 11.42
C ARG A 226 -29.91 17.86 10.21
N ARG A 227 -29.26 18.09 9.08
CA ARG A 227 -29.55 17.39 7.83
C ARG A 227 -28.26 16.82 7.27
N LEU A 228 -28.22 15.52 7.04
CA LEU A 228 -27.12 14.82 6.36
C LEU A 228 -27.58 14.42 4.96
N LYS A 229 -26.89 14.90 3.92
CA LYS A 229 -27.22 14.55 2.55
C LYS A 229 -26.75 13.13 2.24
N ILE A 230 -27.66 12.29 1.78
CA ILE A 230 -27.35 10.97 1.23
C ILE A 230 -26.84 11.17 -0.20
N LYS A 231 -25.59 10.74 -0.46
CA LYS A 231 -25.00 10.68 -1.79
C LYS A 231 -25.11 9.26 -2.33
N ALA A 232 -24.78 9.07 -3.62
CA ALA A 232 -24.82 7.73 -4.23
C ALA A 232 -23.86 6.73 -3.55
N GLU A 233 -22.75 7.22 -3.04
CA GLU A 233 -21.72 6.47 -2.31
C GLU A 233 -21.96 6.33 -0.79
N THR A 234 -23.07 6.87 -0.26
CA THR A 234 -23.39 6.80 1.18
C THR A 234 -23.94 5.43 1.53
N SER A 235 -23.28 4.73 2.45
CA SER A 235 -23.80 3.50 3.07
C SER A 235 -24.49 3.81 4.39
N VAL A 236 -25.61 3.18 4.66
CA VAL A 236 -26.35 3.31 5.93
C VAL A 236 -26.42 1.95 6.59
N ILE A 237 -25.93 1.86 7.83
CA ILE A 237 -25.89 0.62 8.61
C ILE A 237 -26.78 0.83 9.82
N TYR A 238 -27.66 -0.15 10.08
CA TYR A 238 -28.45 -0.26 11.29
C TYR A 238 -27.85 -1.34 12.17
N ASN A 239 -27.53 -1.00 13.41
CA ASN A 239 -27.14 -1.94 14.47
C ASN A 239 -28.23 -2.05 15.49
#